data_f21a89366c130201d68053ef06c8c54c
#
_entry.id   f21a89366c130201d68053ef06c8c54c
#
_cell.length_a   1.000
_cell.length_b   1.000
_cell.length_c   1.000
_cell.angle_alpha   90.00
_cell.angle_beta   90.00
_cell.angle_gamma   90.00
#
_symmetry.space_group_name_H-M   'P 1'
#
loop_
_entity.id
_entity.type
_entity.pdbx_description
1 polymer ?
#
loop_
_entity_poly.entity_id
_entity_poly.type
_entity_poly.pdbx_seq_one_letter_code
_entity_poly.pdbx_strand_id
1 'polypeptide(L)'
;MWGSKGAPGFRENALFQDYHGLKTFRQAMASFMEQIRGGKSRFDPDRIVLTAGATAANELLTFILADPNDALLVPTPYYPGFDRDLRWRTGVKIVPIHCDSSNNFQITPEALESAYQTARDANIRVRGVLITNPSNPLGATVQKKVLEDLLDFCVRKNIHLVSDEIYSGSVFHASEFTSVAEIVENIDDVSVKERVHIVYSLSKDLGLPGFRVGTIYSYSDNVVKTARRMSSFTLVSSQTQHMLASMLSDVEFTENYIRINRERLRRRYETIVEGLKKAGIECLKGSAGLFCWMNLGFLLEKKTKDGELQLWDVILKELKLNISPGTSCHCSEFGWFRVCFANMSENTLEIALKRIHEFMDRRRKF
;
A
#
# COMPACT_ATOMS: atom_id res chain seq x y z
N MET A 1 -35.22 21.75 1.94
CA MET A 1 -35.74 21.55 3.29
C MET A 1 -34.68 20.90 4.18
N TRP A 2 -33.76 21.69 4.67
CA TRP A 2 -32.79 21.29 5.68
C TRP A 2 -33.28 21.79 7.02
N GLY A 3 -34.50 21.36 7.38
CA GLY A 3 -35.18 21.79 8.60
C GLY A 3 -34.56 21.20 9.85
N SER A 4 -35.07 21.60 10.99
CA SER A 4 -34.64 21.38 12.38
C SER A 4 -34.31 19.94 12.82
N LYS A 5 -34.32 18.98 11.92
CA LYS A 5 -33.91 17.58 12.09
C LYS A 5 -32.78 17.19 11.12
N GLY A 6 -31.98 18.15 10.64
CA GLY A 6 -30.78 17.86 9.86
C GLY A 6 -29.84 16.89 10.57
N ALA A 7 -29.00 16.17 9.83
CA ALA A 7 -28.03 15.27 10.44
C ALA A 7 -27.30 15.97 11.60
N PRO A 8 -27.17 15.31 12.77
CA PRO A 8 -26.46 15.89 13.90
C PRO A 8 -25.08 16.42 13.46
N GLY A 9 -24.71 17.61 13.92
CA GLY A 9 -23.44 18.24 13.57
C GLY A 9 -23.36 18.83 12.15
N PHE A 10 -24.43 18.81 11.34
CA PHE A 10 -24.37 19.32 9.97
C PHE A 10 -23.99 20.82 9.95
N ARG A 11 -24.62 21.65 10.77
CA ARG A 11 -24.40 23.10 10.79
C ARG A 11 -22.97 23.42 11.21
N GLU A 12 -22.48 22.78 12.25
CA GLU A 12 -21.14 22.98 12.79
C GLU A 12 -20.07 22.57 11.77
N ASN A 13 -20.29 21.45 11.09
CA ASN A 13 -19.35 20.92 10.10
C ASN A 13 -19.50 21.54 8.70
N ALA A 14 -20.50 22.39 8.47
CA ALA A 14 -20.62 23.17 7.24
C ALA A 14 -19.73 24.42 7.23
N LEU A 15 -19.20 24.82 8.39
CA LEU A 15 -18.28 25.95 8.52
C LEU A 15 -16.83 25.53 8.29
N PHE A 16 -15.94 26.53 8.18
CA PHE A 16 -14.51 26.27 8.09
C PHE A 16 -14.01 25.49 9.33
N GLN A 17 -13.21 24.49 9.06
CA GLN A 17 -12.57 23.62 10.04
C GLN A 17 -11.06 23.59 9.83
N ASP A 18 -10.34 23.03 10.79
CA ASP A 18 -8.91 22.82 10.65
C ASP A 18 -8.60 21.98 9.41
N TYR A 19 -7.75 22.48 8.53
CA TYR A 19 -7.42 21.86 7.25
C TYR A 19 -6.77 20.48 7.41
N HIS A 20 -6.03 20.26 8.49
CA HIS A 20 -5.41 18.97 8.77
C HIS A 20 -6.38 17.94 9.36
N GLY A 21 -7.64 18.30 9.55
CA GLY A 21 -8.72 17.41 9.94
C GLY A 21 -9.34 17.70 11.30
N LEU A 22 -10.62 17.36 11.44
CA LEU A 22 -11.37 17.46 12.69
C LEU A 22 -10.66 16.70 13.82
N LYS A 23 -10.55 17.31 14.99
CA LYS A 23 -9.93 16.68 16.16
C LYS A 23 -10.58 15.32 16.49
N THR A 24 -11.90 15.26 16.48
CA THR A 24 -12.66 14.03 16.75
C THR A 24 -12.35 12.94 15.74
N PHE A 25 -12.21 13.30 14.46
CA PHE A 25 -11.88 12.34 13.42
C PHE A 25 -10.42 11.88 13.51
N ARG A 26 -9.47 12.77 13.80
CA ARG A 26 -8.07 12.37 14.01
C ARG A 26 -7.92 11.44 15.21
N GLN A 27 -8.67 11.65 16.30
CA GLN A 27 -8.74 10.75 17.45
C GLN A 27 -9.29 9.36 17.05
N ALA A 28 -10.41 9.34 16.32
CA ALA A 28 -11.00 8.09 15.84
C ALA A 28 -10.07 7.33 14.87
N MET A 29 -9.38 8.07 14.00
CA MET A 29 -8.36 7.48 13.09
C MET A 29 -7.17 6.91 13.86
N ALA A 30 -6.65 7.61 14.87
CA ALA A 30 -5.56 7.11 15.71
C ALA A 30 -5.94 5.79 16.38
N SER A 31 -7.08 5.75 17.07
CA SER A 31 -7.60 4.55 17.72
C SER A 31 -7.81 3.39 16.72
N PHE A 32 -8.37 3.68 15.55
CA PHE A 32 -8.56 2.68 14.51
C PHE A 32 -7.23 2.16 13.95
N MET A 33 -6.24 3.04 13.73
CA MET A 33 -4.91 2.63 13.27
C MET A 33 -4.20 1.75 14.32
N GLU A 34 -4.37 2.03 15.62
CA GLU A 34 -3.88 1.16 16.71
C GLU A 34 -4.57 -0.20 16.69
N GLN A 35 -5.89 -0.21 16.60
CA GLN A 35 -6.73 -1.41 16.62
C GLN A 35 -6.35 -2.39 15.51
N ILE A 36 -6.26 -1.92 14.26
CA ILE A 36 -5.94 -2.80 13.11
C ILE A 36 -4.52 -3.37 13.15
N ARG A 37 -3.63 -2.75 13.94
CA ARG A 37 -2.25 -3.20 14.21
C ARG A 37 -2.13 -4.02 15.49
N GLY A 38 -3.26 -4.42 16.08
CA GLY A 38 -3.30 -5.27 17.27
C GLY A 38 -2.86 -4.56 18.55
N GLY A 39 -2.95 -3.24 18.61
CA GLY A 39 -2.58 -2.43 19.78
C GLY A 39 -1.07 -2.40 20.09
N LYS A 40 -0.24 -2.87 19.15
CA LYS A 40 1.22 -2.95 19.31
C LYS A 40 1.96 -1.64 19.06
N SER A 41 1.27 -0.61 18.62
CA SER A 41 1.80 0.72 18.40
C SER A 41 0.77 1.78 18.76
N ARG A 42 1.23 2.97 19.13
CA ARG A 42 0.40 4.10 19.51
C ARG A 42 0.49 5.20 18.46
N PHE A 43 -0.64 5.89 18.25
CA PHE A 43 -0.72 7.00 17.29
C PHE A 43 -1.25 8.25 18.00
N ASP A 44 -0.42 9.28 18.08
CA ASP A 44 -0.81 10.59 18.58
C ASP A 44 -1.73 11.28 17.55
N PRO A 45 -3.01 11.56 17.89
CA PRO A 45 -3.92 12.26 16.99
C PRO A 45 -3.39 13.61 16.50
N ASP A 46 -2.53 14.27 17.30
CA ASP A 46 -1.94 15.55 16.93
C ASP A 46 -0.76 15.42 15.94
N ARG A 47 -0.33 14.20 15.63
CA ARG A 47 0.64 13.92 14.56
C ARG A 47 -0.01 13.41 13.27
N ILE A 48 -1.33 13.27 13.26
CA ILE A 48 -2.10 12.88 12.08
C ILE A 48 -2.46 14.13 11.26
N VAL A 49 -2.21 14.06 9.95
CA VAL A 49 -2.69 15.03 8.96
C VAL A 49 -3.55 14.29 7.95
N LEU A 50 -4.81 14.68 7.81
CA LEU A 50 -5.73 14.08 6.85
C LEU A 50 -5.45 14.57 5.42
N THR A 51 -5.65 13.69 4.46
CA THR A 51 -5.44 13.95 3.04
C THR A 51 -6.54 13.31 2.20
N ALA A 52 -6.70 13.78 0.96
CA ALA A 52 -7.67 13.24 0.01
C ALA A 52 -7.25 11.84 -0.54
N GLY A 53 -7.07 10.87 0.38
CA GLY A 53 -6.62 9.51 0.12
C GLY A 53 -5.10 9.36 0.16
N ALA A 54 -4.62 8.12 0.13
CA ALA A 54 -3.19 7.80 0.17
C ALA A 54 -2.40 8.40 -1.01
N THR A 55 -3.00 8.57 -2.17
CA THR A 55 -2.40 9.26 -3.32
C THR A 55 -1.93 10.67 -2.94
N ALA A 56 -2.83 11.45 -2.34
CA ALA A 56 -2.50 12.81 -1.89
C ALA A 56 -1.52 12.79 -0.71
N ALA A 57 -1.57 11.79 0.17
CA ALA A 57 -0.61 11.64 1.25
C ALA A 57 0.81 11.38 0.72
N ASN A 58 0.95 10.45 -0.20
CA ASN A 58 2.24 10.11 -0.82
C ASN A 58 2.80 11.31 -1.62
N GLU A 59 1.96 12.00 -2.41
CA GLU A 59 2.36 13.22 -3.13
C GLU A 59 2.84 14.30 -2.16
N LEU A 60 2.06 14.59 -1.13
CA LEU A 60 2.37 15.64 -0.16
C LEU A 60 3.65 15.34 0.63
N LEU A 61 3.84 14.10 1.09
CA LEU A 61 5.08 13.69 1.74
C LEU A 61 6.28 13.82 0.80
N THR A 62 6.14 13.37 -0.43
CA THR A 62 7.21 13.49 -1.44
C THR A 62 7.60 14.95 -1.65
N PHE A 63 6.60 15.83 -1.75
CA PHE A 63 6.83 17.27 -1.91
C PHE A 63 7.52 17.90 -0.70
N ILE A 64 7.24 17.42 0.52
CA ILE A 64 7.85 17.92 1.77
C ILE A 64 9.29 17.43 1.91
N LEU A 65 9.56 16.19 1.53
CA LEU A 65 10.82 15.50 1.80
C LEU A 65 11.89 15.71 0.71
N ALA A 66 11.46 16.04 -0.52
CA ALA A 66 12.34 16.02 -1.69
C ALA A 66 12.08 17.21 -2.62
N ASP A 67 13.15 17.70 -3.24
CA ASP A 67 13.10 18.71 -4.30
C ASP A 67 12.96 18.07 -5.69
N PRO A 68 12.54 18.82 -6.72
CA PRO A 68 12.57 18.31 -8.09
C PRO A 68 13.95 17.77 -8.48
N ASN A 69 13.98 16.61 -9.14
CA ASN A 69 15.17 15.82 -9.51
C ASN A 69 15.86 15.07 -8.37
N ASP A 70 15.46 15.23 -7.11
CA ASP A 70 15.83 14.28 -6.06
C ASP A 70 15.16 12.91 -6.33
N ALA A 71 15.53 11.88 -5.57
CA ALA A 71 14.97 10.55 -5.71
C ALA A 71 14.43 9.97 -4.41
N LEU A 72 13.41 9.11 -4.57
CA LEU A 72 13.02 8.09 -3.61
C LEU A 72 13.44 6.71 -4.14
N LEU A 73 14.02 5.88 -3.28
CA LEU A 73 14.27 4.47 -3.57
C LEU A 73 12.96 3.69 -3.32
N VAL A 74 12.56 2.85 -4.27
CA VAL A 74 11.30 2.07 -4.16
C VAL A 74 11.59 0.62 -4.56
N PRO A 75 11.30 -0.38 -3.68
CA PRO A 75 11.52 -1.79 -4.02
C PRO A 75 10.58 -2.25 -5.14
N THR A 76 11.14 -2.95 -6.11
CA THR A 76 10.38 -3.57 -7.21
C THR A 76 10.03 -5.03 -6.88
N PRO A 77 8.89 -5.54 -7.33
CA PRO A 77 7.81 -4.80 -8.01
C PRO A 77 7.03 -3.89 -7.04
N TYR A 78 6.49 -2.78 -7.56
CA TYR A 78 5.73 -1.83 -6.76
C TYR A 78 4.41 -1.40 -7.42
N TYR A 79 3.59 -0.69 -6.65
CA TYR A 79 2.30 -0.16 -7.10
C TYR A 79 2.47 0.83 -8.26
N PRO A 80 1.91 0.55 -9.47
CA PRO A 80 2.09 1.39 -10.65
C PRO A 80 1.67 2.86 -10.48
N GLY A 81 0.76 3.12 -9.55
CA GLY A 81 0.30 4.47 -9.26
C GLY A 81 1.40 5.40 -8.72
N PHE A 82 2.48 4.87 -8.16
CA PHE A 82 3.60 5.67 -7.66
C PHE A 82 4.30 6.45 -8.77
N ASP A 83 4.33 5.96 -10.01
CA ASP A 83 4.86 6.71 -11.15
C ASP A 83 4.15 8.06 -11.34
N ARG A 84 2.86 8.11 -11.04
CA ARG A 84 2.07 9.34 -11.06
C ARG A 84 2.16 10.05 -9.71
N ASP A 85 1.85 9.34 -8.63
CA ASP A 85 1.64 9.93 -7.30
C ASP A 85 2.90 10.60 -6.74
N LEU A 86 4.10 10.04 -7.07
CA LEU A 86 5.38 10.56 -6.56
C LEU A 86 6.11 11.48 -7.54
N ARG A 87 5.81 11.44 -8.85
CA ARG A 87 6.63 12.08 -9.89
C ARG A 87 5.97 13.29 -10.55
N TRP A 88 4.70 13.20 -10.83
CA TRP A 88 4.03 14.10 -11.77
C TRP A 88 4.11 15.57 -11.40
N ARG A 89 3.80 15.90 -10.14
CA ARG A 89 3.77 17.29 -9.68
C ARG A 89 5.00 17.67 -8.87
N THR A 90 5.66 16.69 -8.28
CA THR A 90 6.84 16.91 -7.45
C THR A 90 8.12 17.03 -8.26
N GLY A 91 8.18 16.41 -9.44
CA GLY A 91 9.41 16.29 -10.24
C GLY A 91 10.44 15.32 -9.66
N VAL A 92 10.09 14.56 -8.61
CA VAL A 92 10.97 13.59 -7.97
C VAL A 92 11.13 12.34 -8.84
N LYS A 93 12.29 11.72 -8.81
CA LYS A 93 12.61 10.48 -9.52
C LYS A 93 12.36 9.27 -8.61
N ILE A 94 11.96 8.15 -9.22
CA ILE A 94 11.96 6.84 -8.57
C ILE A 94 13.21 6.09 -9.03
N VAL A 95 14.01 5.64 -8.08
CA VAL A 95 15.14 4.73 -8.34
C VAL A 95 14.75 3.35 -7.79
N PRO A 96 14.69 2.31 -8.63
CA PRO A 96 14.25 0.99 -8.21
C PRO A 96 15.27 0.32 -7.31
N ILE A 97 14.80 -0.30 -6.22
CA ILE A 97 15.55 -1.31 -5.48
C ILE A 97 15.14 -2.64 -6.11
N HIS A 98 16.04 -3.26 -6.86
CA HIS A 98 15.73 -4.50 -7.56
C HIS A 98 15.63 -5.67 -6.58
N CYS A 99 14.42 -6.25 -6.51
CA CYS A 99 14.13 -7.47 -5.77
C CYS A 99 13.69 -8.56 -6.77
N ASP A 100 14.04 -9.81 -6.50
CA ASP A 100 13.79 -10.92 -7.38
C ASP A 100 13.11 -12.11 -6.68
N SER A 101 12.65 -13.08 -7.47
CA SER A 101 11.91 -14.23 -6.99
C SER A 101 12.77 -15.23 -6.21
N SER A 102 14.09 -15.20 -6.34
CA SER A 102 15.00 -16.15 -5.65
C SER A 102 14.95 -16.01 -4.14
N ASN A 103 14.63 -14.79 -3.65
CA ASN A 103 14.41 -14.52 -2.23
C ASN A 103 12.98 -14.04 -1.91
N ASN A 104 12.00 -14.43 -2.75
CA ASN A 104 10.60 -14.04 -2.59
C ASN A 104 10.37 -12.52 -2.69
N PHE A 105 11.15 -11.83 -3.50
CA PHE A 105 11.11 -10.38 -3.69
C PHE A 105 11.33 -9.57 -2.38
N GLN A 106 12.05 -10.15 -1.42
CA GLN A 106 12.43 -9.43 -0.20
C GLN A 106 13.53 -8.42 -0.51
N ILE A 107 13.48 -7.30 0.21
CA ILE A 107 14.51 -6.27 0.13
C ILE A 107 15.76 -6.79 0.84
N THR A 108 16.92 -6.71 0.18
CA THR A 108 18.20 -7.08 0.79
C THR A 108 19.08 -5.85 1.01
N PRO A 109 20.02 -5.89 1.97
CA PRO A 109 20.98 -4.81 2.18
C PRO A 109 21.80 -4.49 0.91
N GLU A 110 22.16 -5.50 0.13
CA GLU A 110 22.93 -5.38 -1.12
C GLU A 110 22.10 -4.64 -2.18
N ALA A 111 20.81 -4.98 -2.35
CA ALA A 111 19.92 -4.30 -3.28
C ALA A 111 19.70 -2.84 -2.91
N LEU A 112 19.56 -2.53 -1.61
CA LEU A 112 19.47 -1.16 -1.10
C LEU A 112 20.72 -0.34 -1.41
N GLU A 113 21.90 -0.89 -1.10
CA GLU A 113 23.17 -0.20 -1.33
C GLU A 113 23.43 0.00 -2.82
N SER A 114 23.13 -1.00 -3.65
CA SER A 114 23.23 -0.91 -5.12
C SER A 114 22.33 0.18 -5.70
N ALA A 115 21.08 0.26 -5.26
CA ALA A 115 20.14 1.30 -5.70
C ALA A 115 20.60 2.70 -5.29
N TYR A 116 21.12 2.84 -4.07
CA TYR A 116 21.66 4.10 -3.58
C TYR A 116 22.90 4.52 -4.38
N GLN A 117 23.81 3.58 -4.66
CA GLN A 117 25.01 3.86 -5.46
C GLN A 117 24.65 4.23 -6.90
N THR A 118 23.69 3.52 -7.53
CA THR A 118 23.16 3.86 -8.86
C THR A 118 22.66 5.30 -8.93
N ALA A 119 21.92 5.75 -7.90
CA ALA A 119 21.48 7.15 -7.84
C ALA A 119 22.66 8.12 -7.73
N ARG A 120 23.65 7.80 -6.89
CA ARG A 120 24.85 8.63 -6.70
C ARG A 120 25.69 8.75 -7.97
N ASP A 121 25.90 7.65 -8.67
CA ASP A 121 26.66 7.62 -9.93
C ASP A 121 25.97 8.45 -11.03
N ALA A 122 24.64 8.52 -10.98
CA ALA A 122 23.84 9.40 -11.81
C ALA A 122 23.74 10.85 -11.29
N ASN A 123 24.48 11.19 -10.23
CA ASN A 123 24.44 12.50 -9.55
C ASN A 123 23.02 12.90 -9.09
N ILE A 124 22.26 11.93 -8.59
CA ILE A 124 20.91 12.13 -8.08
C ILE A 124 20.94 12.02 -6.55
N ARG A 125 20.40 13.02 -5.87
CA ARG A 125 20.30 13.03 -4.41
C ARG A 125 19.13 12.17 -3.96
N VAL A 126 19.42 11.13 -3.18
CA VAL A 126 18.38 10.29 -2.55
C VAL A 126 17.87 10.97 -1.27
N ARG A 127 16.55 11.05 -1.13
CA ARG A 127 15.88 11.66 0.04
C ARG A 127 15.22 10.66 0.96
N GLY A 128 14.87 9.50 0.44
CA GLY A 128 14.23 8.47 1.25
C GLY A 128 14.07 7.15 0.55
N VAL A 129 13.61 6.18 1.34
CA VAL A 129 13.07 4.89 0.87
C VAL A 129 11.56 4.91 1.09
N LEU A 130 10.79 4.53 0.08
CA LEU A 130 9.35 4.34 0.19
C LEU A 130 9.02 2.88 -0.03
N ILE A 131 8.37 2.26 0.97
CA ILE A 131 7.88 0.89 0.90
C ILE A 131 6.36 0.85 1.02
N THR A 132 5.74 -0.20 0.49
CA THR A 132 4.34 -0.56 0.78
C THR A 132 4.35 -1.83 1.64
N ASN A 133 3.82 -1.75 2.85
CA ASN A 133 3.77 -2.87 3.79
C ASN A 133 2.39 -2.98 4.45
N PRO A 134 1.61 -4.01 4.10
CA PRO A 134 1.84 -5.11 3.15
C PRO A 134 1.97 -4.65 1.69
N SER A 135 2.76 -5.40 0.92
CA SER A 135 3.16 -5.03 -0.43
C SER A 135 2.03 -5.16 -1.46
N ASN A 136 1.95 -4.18 -2.34
CA ASN A 136 1.29 -4.24 -3.63
C ASN A 136 2.37 -4.18 -4.72
N PRO A 137 2.56 -5.22 -5.55
CA PRO A 137 1.61 -6.26 -5.93
C PRO A 137 1.72 -7.60 -5.20
N LEU A 138 2.68 -7.80 -4.33
CA LEU A 138 3.08 -9.13 -3.84
C LEU A 138 2.03 -9.80 -2.92
N GLY A 139 1.21 -9.00 -2.19
CA GLY A 139 0.29 -9.53 -1.17
C GLY A 139 1.01 -10.12 0.05
N ALA A 140 2.25 -9.71 0.28
CA ALA A 140 3.10 -10.19 1.36
C ALA A 140 3.52 -9.05 2.29
N THR A 141 3.86 -9.38 3.52
CA THR A 141 4.37 -8.45 4.53
C THR A 141 5.90 -8.38 4.47
N VAL A 142 6.44 -7.22 4.86
CA VAL A 142 7.87 -7.05 5.07
C VAL A 142 8.23 -7.60 6.45
N GLN A 143 9.26 -8.43 6.51
CA GLN A 143 9.73 -9.01 7.77
C GLN A 143 10.26 -7.94 8.71
N LYS A 144 10.07 -8.14 10.03
CA LYS A 144 10.54 -7.21 11.07
C LYS A 144 12.02 -6.85 10.91
N LYS A 145 12.87 -7.86 10.70
CA LYS A 145 14.31 -7.65 10.51
C LYS A 145 14.62 -6.76 9.30
N VAL A 146 13.88 -6.93 8.20
CA VAL A 146 14.05 -6.09 7.01
C VAL A 146 13.64 -4.64 7.29
N LEU A 147 12.57 -4.41 8.09
CA LEU A 147 12.18 -3.05 8.50
C LEU A 147 13.25 -2.40 9.38
N GLU A 148 13.86 -3.15 10.30
CA GLU A 148 14.97 -2.69 11.13
C GLU A 148 16.18 -2.32 10.26
N ASP A 149 16.57 -3.19 9.32
CA ASP A 149 17.69 -2.95 8.40
C ASP A 149 17.43 -1.74 7.47
N LEU A 150 16.18 -1.54 7.03
CA LEU A 150 15.76 -0.37 6.27
C LEU A 150 15.93 0.93 7.08
N LEU A 151 15.51 0.91 8.33
CA LEU A 151 15.63 2.08 9.19
C LEU A 151 17.09 2.40 9.49
N ASP A 152 17.91 1.40 9.80
CA ASP A 152 19.36 1.56 9.97
C ASP A 152 20.04 2.13 8.72
N PHE A 153 19.64 1.63 7.55
CA PHE A 153 20.13 2.17 6.28
C PHE A 153 19.76 3.65 6.12
N CYS A 154 18.49 4.01 6.40
CA CYS A 154 18.03 5.39 6.31
C CYS A 154 18.79 6.32 7.27
N VAL A 155 19.09 5.85 8.48
CA VAL A 155 19.87 6.59 9.48
C VAL A 155 21.30 6.80 8.96
N ARG A 156 21.99 5.73 8.53
CA ARG A 156 23.36 5.80 8.01
C ARG A 156 23.51 6.70 6.79
N LYS A 157 22.50 6.72 5.91
CA LYS A 157 22.52 7.56 4.69
C LYS A 157 21.94 8.96 4.91
N ASN A 158 21.42 9.26 6.12
CA ASN A 158 20.74 10.52 6.45
C ASN A 158 19.55 10.84 5.54
N ILE A 159 18.69 9.84 5.33
CA ILE A 159 17.47 9.90 4.49
C ILE A 159 16.23 9.46 5.27
N HIS A 160 15.05 9.57 4.68
CA HIS A 160 13.77 9.26 5.31
C HIS A 160 13.27 7.86 4.96
N LEU A 161 12.44 7.27 5.83
CA LEU A 161 11.68 6.05 5.57
C LEU A 161 10.19 6.39 5.52
N VAL A 162 9.55 6.15 4.38
CA VAL A 162 8.11 6.27 4.19
C VAL A 162 7.52 4.87 4.07
N SER A 163 6.62 4.51 4.98
CA SER A 163 5.89 3.24 4.97
C SER A 163 4.43 3.47 4.59
N ASP A 164 4.05 3.07 3.39
CA ASP A 164 2.65 3.04 2.98
C ASP A 164 1.99 1.76 3.50
N GLU A 165 1.24 1.90 4.60
CA GLU A 165 0.61 0.79 5.31
C GLU A 165 -0.89 0.67 5.00
N ILE A 166 -1.30 1.02 3.79
CA ILE A 166 -2.70 1.06 3.35
C ILE A 166 -3.44 -0.29 3.46
N TYR A 167 -2.71 -1.41 3.59
CA TYR A 167 -3.25 -2.76 3.74
C TYR A 167 -3.08 -3.35 5.14
N SER A 168 -2.70 -2.56 6.14
CA SER A 168 -2.42 -3.05 7.50
C SER A 168 -3.62 -3.74 8.18
N GLY A 169 -4.85 -3.34 7.85
CA GLY A 169 -6.07 -3.99 8.30
C GLY A 169 -6.46 -5.23 7.48
N SER A 170 -5.90 -5.41 6.27
CA SER A 170 -6.17 -6.53 5.36
C SER A 170 -5.17 -7.68 5.50
N VAL A 171 -4.51 -7.81 6.66
CA VAL A 171 -3.60 -8.91 6.97
C VAL A 171 -4.42 -10.08 7.50
N PHE A 172 -4.47 -11.17 6.74
CA PHE A 172 -5.26 -12.37 7.09
C PHE A 172 -4.42 -13.48 7.75
N HIS A 173 -3.09 -13.33 7.78
CA HIS A 173 -2.16 -14.07 8.63
C HIS A 173 -1.46 -13.09 9.58
N ALA A 174 -2.17 -12.69 10.62
CA ALA A 174 -1.84 -11.55 11.51
C ALA A 174 -0.48 -11.67 12.23
N SER A 175 0.05 -12.88 12.43
CA SER A 175 1.36 -13.10 13.04
C SER A 175 2.54 -12.65 12.16
N GLU A 176 2.31 -12.35 10.90
CA GLU A 176 3.36 -11.99 9.95
C GLU A 176 3.52 -10.48 9.73
N PHE A 177 2.63 -9.63 10.26
CA PHE A 177 2.68 -8.18 10.05
C PHE A 177 3.35 -7.46 11.24
N THR A 178 4.31 -6.61 10.90
CA THR A 178 4.91 -5.62 11.80
C THR A 178 4.78 -4.25 11.14
N SER A 179 4.19 -3.27 11.84
CA SER A 179 4.20 -1.87 11.42
C SER A 179 5.56 -1.24 11.68
N VAL A 180 5.97 -0.29 10.84
CA VAL A 180 7.18 0.49 11.14
C VAL A 180 7.03 1.29 12.45
N ALA A 181 5.80 1.64 12.84
CA ALA A 181 5.52 2.27 14.14
C ALA A 181 5.96 1.38 15.32
N GLU A 182 5.76 0.06 15.22
CA GLU A 182 6.19 -0.90 16.25
C GLU A 182 7.72 -0.94 16.40
N ILE A 183 8.45 -0.73 15.30
CA ILE A 183 9.92 -0.61 15.36
C ILE A 183 10.32 0.68 16.08
N VAL A 184 9.69 1.80 15.70
CA VAL A 184 10.02 3.14 16.23
C VAL A 184 9.73 3.29 17.72
N GLU A 185 8.71 2.61 18.25
CA GLU A 185 8.38 2.68 19.68
C GLU A 185 9.49 2.17 20.59
N ASN A 186 10.30 1.26 20.09
CA ASN A 186 11.44 0.68 20.83
C ASN A 186 12.75 1.48 20.67
N ILE A 187 12.70 2.67 20.07
CA ILE A 187 13.85 3.55 19.82
C ILE A 187 13.73 4.76 20.73
N ASP A 188 14.78 5.13 21.44
CA ASP A 188 14.80 6.35 22.26
C ASP A 188 15.28 7.58 21.50
N ASP A 189 16.15 7.38 20.49
CA ASP A 189 16.73 8.47 19.70
C ASP A 189 15.68 9.16 18.82
N VAL A 190 15.35 10.40 19.20
CA VAL A 190 14.40 11.26 18.51
C VAL A 190 14.82 11.50 17.05
N SER A 191 16.13 11.64 16.79
CA SER A 191 16.64 11.90 15.44
C SER A 191 16.42 10.75 14.47
N VAL A 192 16.33 9.52 14.99
CA VAL A 192 15.95 8.33 14.25
C VAL A 192 14.44 8.32 13.98
N LYS A 193 13.63 8.58 15.03
CA LYS A 193 12.17 8.62 14.90
C LYS A 193 11.72 9.65 13.86
N GLU A 194 12.31 10.84 13.85
CA GLU A 194 11.94 11.93 12.93
C GLU A 194 12.13 11.60 11.45
N ARG A 195 12.81 10.49 11.12
CA ARG A 195 12.98 10.02 9.74
C ARG A 195 11.83 9.15 9.26
N VAL A 196 10.93 8.73 10.15
CA VAL A 196 9.87 7.76 9.84
C VAL A 196 8.54 8.44 9.62
N HIS A 197 7.90 8.11 8.50
CA HIS A 197 6.59 8.60 8.12
C HIS A 197 5.72 7.43 7.67
N ILE A 198 4.45 7.46 8.07
CA ILE A 198 3.48 6.41 7.76
C ILE A 198 2.35 7.03 6.93
N VAL A 199 1.99 6.36 5.84
CA VAL A 199 0.79 6.64 5.07
C VAL A 199 -0.24 5.56 5.35
N TYR A 200 -1.48 5.98 5.59
CA TYR A 200 -2.61 5.05 5.73
C TYR A 200 -3.85 5.61 5.03
N SER A 201 -4.83 4.75 4.75
CA SER A 201 -6.08 5.15 4.12
C SER A 201 -7.20 4.15 4.39
N LEU A 202 -8.43 4.64 4.52
CA LEU A 202 -9.64 3.82 4.64
C LEU A 202 -10.05 3.14 3.33
N SER A 203 -9.36 3.44 2.23
CA SER A 203 -9.74 3.00 0.87
C SER A 203 -9.72 1.49 0.67
N LYS A 204 -8.83 0.77 1.38
CA LYS A 204 -8.63 -0.68 1.18
C LYS A 204 -9.23 -1.49 2.32
N ASP A 205 -8.81 -1.24 3.54
CA ASP A 205 -9.22 -2.03 4.69
C ASP A 205 -10.71 -1.95 5.00
N LEU A 206 -11.32 -0.78 4.79
CA LEU A 206 -12.77 -0.59 4.92
C LEU A 206 -13.52 -0.60 3.59
N GLY A 207 -12.83 -0.73 2.45
CA GLY A 207 -13.47 -0.70 1.13
C GLY A 207 -14.13 0.64 0.79
N LEU A 208 -13.59 1.75 1.26
CA LEU A 208 -14.14 3.10 1.12
C LEU A 208 -13.31 4.01 0.18
N PRO A 209 -12.93 3.55 -1.03
CA PRO A 209 -12.06 4.37 -1.91
C PRO A 209 -12.74 5.66 -2.38
N GLY A 210 -14.07 5.69 -2.47
CA GLY A 210 -14.85 6.85 -2.91
C GLY A 210 -14.88 8.00 -1.90
N PHE A 211 -14.67 7.74 -0.61
CA PHE A 211 -14.66 8.78 0.42
C PHE A 211 -13.37 9.62 0.42
N ARG A 212 -12.34 9.16 -0.27
CA ARG A 212 -11.06 9.89 -0.38
C ARG A 212 -10.46 10.28 0.96
N VAL A 213 -10.30 9.32 1.86
CA VAL A 213 -9.69 9.54 3.18
C VAL A 213 -8.36 8.84 3.27
N GLY A 214 -7.29 9.60 3.43
CA GLY A 214 -5.95 9.15 3.75
C GLY A 214 -5.35 9.94 4.91
N THR A 215 -4.26 9.46 5.44
CA THR A 215 -3.52 10.11 6.53
C THR A 215 -2.03 10.08 6.26
N ILE A 216 -1.37 11.15 6.69
CA ILE A 216 0.05 11.17 6.99
C ILE A 216 0.18 11.11 8.51
N TYR A 217 1.01 10.22 9.00
CA TYR A 217 1.52 10.22 10.36
C TYR A 217 3.03 10.38 10.33
N SER A 218 3.56 11.28 11.13
CA SER A 218 5.01 11.51 11.17
C SER A 218 5.50 11.75 12.58
N TYR A 219 6.66 11.19 12.89
CA TYR A 219 7.34 11.45 14.16
C TYR A 219 8.13 12.77 14.12
N SER A 220 8.30 13.40 12.94
CA SER A 220 8.93 14.72 12.79
C SER A 220 7.95 15.86 12.95
N ASP A 221 8.18 16.72 13.92
CA ASP A 221 7.40 17.94 14.11
C ASP A 221 7.43 18.86 12.90
N ASN A 222 8.57 18.95 12.22
CA ASN A 222 8.73 19.77 11.02
C ASN A 222 7.85 19.28 9.87
N VAL A 223 7.83 17.95 9.64
CA VAL A 223 6.98 17.32 8.62
C VAL A 223 5.52 17.52 8.96
N VAL A 224 5.10 17.29 10.21
CA VAL A 224 3.71 17.51 10.66
C VAL A 224 3.29 18.96 10.46
N LYS A 225 4.09 19.93 10.90
CA LYS A 225 3.79 21.37 10.76
C LYS A 225 3.68 21.78 9.29
N THR A 226 4.57 21.27 8.44
CA THR A 226 4.56 21.55 7.00
C THR A 226 3.34 20.92 6.33
N ALA A 227 3.08 19.65 6.61
CA ALA A 227 1.92 18.92 6.08
C ALA A 227 0.60 19.61 6.48
N ARG A 228 0.48 20.09 7.72
CA ARG A 228 -0.69 20.88 8.18
C ARG A 228 -0.89 22.16 7.37
N ARG A 229 0.17 22.91 7.08
CA ARG A 229 0.09 24.12 6.25
C ARG A 229 -0.33 23.84 4.82
N MET A 230 0.14 22.70 4.26
CA MET A 230 -0.14 22.29 2.89
C MET A 230 -1.43 21.51 2.73
N SER A 231 -2.04 21.06 3.83
CA SER A 231 -3.26 20.24 3.79
C SER A 231 -4.46 20.96 3.18
N SER A 232 -4.44 22.31 3.10
CA SER A 232 -5.43 23.09 2.36
C SER A 232 -5.59 22.68 0.88
N PHE A 233 -4.59 22.02 0.30
CA PHE A 233 -4.64 21.51 -1.07
C PHE A 233 -5.10 20.06 -1.17
N THR A 234 -5.32 19.39 -0.03
CA THR A 234 -5.63 17.95 0.03
C THR A 234 -6.77 17.66 1.02
N LEU A 235 -7.74 18.56 1.07
CA LEU A 235 -8.83 18.54 2.04
C LEU A 235 -9.72 17.30 1.93
N VAL A 236 -10.18 16.82 3.07
CA VAL A 236 -11.30 15.89 3.19
C VAL A 236 -12.51 16.67 3.70
N SER A 237 -13.68 16.49 3.08
CA SER A 237 -14.92 17.12 3.51
C SER A 237 -15.16 16.90 5.02
N SER A 238 -15.43 17.97 5.76
CA SER A 238 -15.73 17.91 7.20
C SER A 238 -16.99 17.07 7.49
N GLN A 239 -17.97 17.04 6.58
CA GLN A 239 -19.12 16.16 6.69
C GLN A 239 -18.72 14.68 6.59
N THR A 240 -17.82 14.33 5.64
CA THR A 240 -17.25 12.99 5.53
C THR A 240 -16.50 12.62 6.81
N GLN A 241 -15.69 13.51 7.32
CA GLN A 241 -14.94 13.29 8.56
C GLN A 241 -15.87 13.06 9.75
N HIS A 242 -16.90 13.90 9.91
CA HIS A 242 -17.88 13.78 11.01
C HIS A 242 -18.62 12.44 10.97
N MET A 243 -19.11 12.04 9.80
CA MET A 243 -19.79 10.77 9.61
C MET A 243 -18.86 9.58 9.92
N LEU A 244 -17.63 9.61 9.38
CA LEU A 244 -16.68 8.52 9.59
C LEU A 244 -16.11 8.51 11.01
N ALA A 245 -16.01 9.65 11.69
CA ALA A 245 -15.63 9.70 13.11
C ALA A 245 -16.59 8.89 13.97
N SER A 246 -17.90 9.04 13.75
CA SER A 246 -18.93 8.27 14.46
C SER A 246 -18.79 6.76 14.19
N MET A 247 -18.56 6.37 12.93
CA MET A 247 -18.36 4.98 12.55
C MET A 247 -17.08 4.37 13.17
N LEU A 248 -15.95 5.09 13.10
CA LEU A 248 -14.67 4.60 13.62
C LEU A 248 -14.61 4.59 15.15
N SER A 249 -15.41 5.42 15.83
CA SER A 249 -15.51 5.42 17.28
C SER A 249 -16.34 4.25 17.83
N ASP A 250 -17.10 3.57 16.99
CA ASP A 250 -17.74 2.30 17.34
C ASP A 250 -16.71 1.17 17.23
N VAL A 251 -15.99 0.94 18.33
CA VAL A 251 -14.89 -0.03 18.42
C VAL A 251 -15.38 -1.45 18.14
N GLU A 252 -16.56 -1.83 18.68
CA GLU A 252 -17.13 -3.15 18.47
C GLU A 252 -17.46 -3.40 16.99
N PHE A 253 -18.06 -2.41 16.34
CA PHE A 253 -18.34 -2.47 14.90
C PHE A 253 -17.05 -2.62 14.09
N THR A 254 -16.04 -1.80 14.34
CA THR A 254 -14.79 -1.82 13.55
C THR A 254 -13.99 -3.10 13.78
N GLU A 255 -13.93 -3.62 15.00
CA GLU A 255 -13.31 -4.92 15.31
C GLU A 255 -13.98 -6.05 14.55
N ASN A 256 -15.31 -6.12 14.64
CA ASN A 256 -16.08 -7.15 13.98
C ASN A 256 -15.96 -7.05 12.45
N TYR A 257 -16.01 -5.83 11.89
CA TYR A 257 -15.83 -5.61 10.46
C TYR A 257 -14.47 -6.11 9.98
N ILE A 258 -13.38 -5.71 10.63
CA ILE A 258 -12.02 -6.11 10.25
C ILE A 258 -11.82 -7.62 10.41
N ARG A 259 -12.34 -8.22 11.48
CA ARG A 259 -12.27 -9.68 11.69
C ARG A 259 -12.94 -10.44 10.55
N ILE A 260 -14.18 -10.06 10.21
CA ILE A 260 -14.96 -10.70 9.12
C ILE A 260 -14.26 -10.45 7.76
N ASN A 261 -13.75 -9.24 7.53
CA ASN A 261 -13.04 -8.92 6.30
C ASN A 261 -11.78 -9.78 6.11
N ARG A 262 -10.96 -9.92 7.16
CA ARG A 262 -9.76 -10.78 7.16
C ARG A 262 -10.10 -12.24 6.88
N GLU A 263 -11.17 -12.75 7.49
CA GLU A 263 -11.64 -14.12 7.28
C GLU A 263 -12.09 -14.36 5.83
N ARG A 264 -12.87 -13.41 5.26
CA ARG A 264 -13.30 -13.46 3.85
C ARG A 264 -12.11 -13.35 2.88
N LEU A 265 -11.15 -12.49 3.16
CA LEU A 265 -9.94 -12.35 2.34
C LEU A 265 -9.12 -13.63 2.37
N ARG A 266 -8.90 -14.23 3.56
CA ARG A 266 -8.19 -15.50 3.71
C ARG A 266 -8.84 -16.60 2.90
N ARG A 267 -10.14 -16.83 3.06
CA ARG A 267 -10.87 -17.87 2.33
C ARG A 267 -10.75 -17.69 0.81
N ARG A 268 -10.90 -16.47 0.30
CA ARG A 268 -10.77 -16.20 -1.14
C ARG A 268 -9.35 -16.38 -1.63
N TYR A 269 -8.36 -15.97 -0.85
CA TYR A 269 -6.95 -16.21 -1.16
C TYR A 269 -6.64 -17.70 -1.24
N GLU A 270 -7.07 -18.50 -0.27
CA GLU A 270 -6.91 -19.95 -0.27
C GLU A 270 -7.58 -20.58 -1.50
N THR A 271 -8.81 -20.17 -1.83
CA THR A 271 -9.54 -20.65 -3.00
C THR A 271 -8.79 -20.37 -4.30
N ILE A 272 -8.33 -19.15 -4.51
CA ILE A 272 -7.64 -18.80 -5.76
C ILE A 272 -6.28 -19.50 -5.88
N VAL A 273 -5.50 -19.52 -4.81
CA VAL A 273 -4.16 -20.13 -4.84
C VAL A 273 -4.24 -21.63 -5.03
N GLU A 274 -5.18 -22.31 -4.37
CA GLU A 274 -5.42 -23.75 -4.58
C GLU A 274 -5.91 -24.04 -6.00
N GLY A 275 -6.82 -23.22 -6.52
CA GLY A 275 -7.30 -23.35 -7.90
C GLY A 275 -6.18 -23.16 -8.92
N LEU A 276 -5.34 -22.13 -8.76
CA LEU A 276 -4.19 -21.92 -9.63
C LEU A 276 -3.17 -23.05 -9.54
N LYS A 277 -2.90 -23.55 -8.33
CA LYS A 277 -2.02 -24.72 -8.12
C LYS A 277 -2.51 -25.97 -8.85
N LYS A 278 -3.83 -26.26 -8.81
CA LYS A 278 -4.44 -27.36 -9.60
C LYS A 278 -4.26 -27.16 -11.09
N ALA A 279 -4.22 -25.93 -11.57
CA ALA A 279 -3.91 -25.61 -12.96
C ALA A 279 -2.39 -25.68 -13.29
N GLY A 280 -1.54 -25.95 -12.30
CA GLY A 280 -0.08 -25.98 -12.45
C GLY A 280 0.56 -24.60 -12.47
N ILE A 281 -0.07 -23.62 -11.85
CA ILE A 281 0.41 -22.24 -11.75
C ILE A 281 0.84 -22.00 -10.31
N GLU A 282 2.09 -21.56 -10.13
CA GLU A 282 2.62 -21.22 -8.83
C GLU A 282 2.34 -19.75 -8.47
N CYS A 283 2.09 -19.50 -7.20
CA CYS A 283 1.93 -18.15 -6.63
C CYS A 283 2.97 -17.90 -5.55
N LEU A 284 3.43 -16.67 -5.46
CA LEU A 284 4.14 -16.22 -4.28
C LEU A 284 3.24 -16.39 -3.05
N LYS A 285 3.79 -16.88 -1.94
CA LYS A 285 3.03 -16.99 -0.68
C LYS A 285 2.62 -15.60 -0.20
N GLY A 286 1.31 -15.36 -0.13
CA GLY A 286 0.72 -14.13 0.37
C GLY A 286 0.20 -14.28 1.80
N SER A 287 0.14 -13.17 2.53
CA SER A 287 -0.38 -13.10 3.90
C SER A 287 -1.34 -11.94 4.12
N ALA A 288 -1.47 -11.06 3.12
CA ALA A 288 -2.20 -9.80 3.24
C ALA A 288 -2.68 -9.23 1.91
N GLY A 289 -3.45 -8.16 1.98
CA GLY A 289 -3.89 -7.40 0.81
C GLY A 289 -5.03 -8.06 0.05
N LEU A 290 -5.15 -7.68 -1.22
CA LEU A 290 -6.33 -7.95 -2.05
C LEU A 290 -6.00 -8.80 -3.29
N PHE A 291 -4.74 -9.24 -3.43
CA PHE A 291 -4.23 -9.89 -4.65
C PHE A 291 -3.22 -10.99 -4.33
N CYS A 292 -3.09 -11.91 -5.29
CA CYS A 292 -1.98 -12.84 -5.35
C CYS A 292 -1.06 -12.51 -6.54
N TRP A 293 0.20 -12.91 -6.41
CA TRP A 293 1.27 -12.73 -7.39
C TRP A 293 1.60 -14.10 -7.99
N MET A 294 1.16 -14.33 -9.23
CA MET A 294 1.27 -15.64 -9.89
C MET A 294 2.32 -15.66 -10.99
N ASN A 295 2.99 -16.78 -11.14
CA ASN A 295 4.02 -17.00 -12.15
C ASN A 295 3.47 -17.74 -13.37
N LEU A 296 3.43 -17.06 -14.51
CA LEU A 296 3.11 -17.61 -15.83
C LEU A 296 4.31 -17.58 -16.78
N GLY A 297 5.52 -17.41 -16.25
CA GLY A 297 6.76 -17.30 -17.04
C GLY A 297 7.03 -18.50 -17.95
N PHE A 298 6.51 -19.67 -17.60
CA PHE A 298 6.62 -20.89 -18.41
C PHE A 298 5.72 -20.86 -19.68
N LEU A 299 4.75 -19.94 -19.75
CA LEU A 299 3.90 -19.73 -20.93
C LEU A 299 4.47 -18.71 -21.92
N LEU A 300 5.54 -18.01 -21.54
CA LEU A 300 6.13 -16.99 -22.40
C LEU A 300 6.92 -17.67 -23.56
N GLU A 301 6.57 -17.33 -24.77
CA GLU A 301 7.37 -17.69 -25.95
C GLU A 301 8.73 -16.99 -25.95
N LYS A 302 8.75 -15.74 -25.48
CA LYS A 302 9.95 -14.94 -25.29
C LYS A 302 9.91 -14.27 -23.91
N LYS A 303 10.99 -14.42 -23.13
CA LYS A 303 11.14 -13.76 -21.83
C LYS A 303 11.51 -12.29 -22.01
N THR A 304 10.57 -11.52 -22.53
CA THR A 304 10.68 -10.09 -22.80
C THR A 304 9.39 -9.37 -22.41
N LYS A 305 9.45 -8.04 -22.28
CA LYS A 305 8.27 -7.21 -22.04
C LYS A 305 7.18 -7.44 -23.11
N ASP A 306 7.56 -7.51 -24.37
CA ASP A 306 6.60 -7.73 -25.46
C ASP A 306 5.97 -9.14 -25.38
N GLY A 307 6.75 -10.16 -25.03
CA GLY A 307 6.22 -11.52 -24.80
C GLY A 307 5.23 -11.57 -23.64
N GLU A 308 5.50 -10.85 -22.55
CA GLU A 308 4.56 -10.75 -21.42
C GLU A 308 3.27 -10.02 -21.80
N LEU A 309 3.37 -8.92 -22.58
CA LEU A 309 2.19 -8.19 -23.06
C LEU A 309 1.39 -9.00 -24.08
N GLN A 310 2.04 -9.81 -24.93
CA GLN A 310 1.35 -10.76 -25.82
C GLN A 310 0.56 -11.80 -25.01
N LEU A 311 1.18 -12.41 -23.99
CA LEU A 311 0.48 -13.35 -23.11
C LEU A 311 -0.69 -12.66 -22.37
N TRP A 312 -0.52 -11.43 -21.89
CA TRP A 312 -1.60 -10.66 -21.30
C TRP A 312 -2.77 -10.44 -22.27
N ASP A 313 -2.48 -10.10 -23.52
CA ASP A 313 -3.50 -9.90 -24.56
C ASP A 313 -4.28 -11.19 -24.86
N VAL A 314 -3.59 -12.34 -24.90
CA VAL A 314 -4.21 -13.67 -25.02
C VAL A 314 -5.14 -13.95 -23.84
N ILE A 315 -4.67 -13.72 -22.60
CA ILE A 315 -5.48 -13.91 -21.39
C ILE A 315 -6.72 -13.02 -21.43
N LEU A 316 -6.56 -11.77 -21.81
CA LEU A 316 -7.67 -10.82 -21.93
C LEU A 316 -8.70 -11.26 -23.00
N LYS A 317 -8.23 -11.67 -24.17
CA LYS A 317 -9.09 -12.02 -25.31
C LYS A 317 -9.73 -13.40 -25.21
N GLU A 318 -8.98 -14.42 -24.76
CA GLU A 318 -9.48 -15.80 -24.70
C GLU A 318 -10.19 -16.10 -23.37
N LEU A 319 -9.58 -15.73 -22.23
CA LEU A 319 -10.14 -16.04 -20.92
C LEU A 319 -11.12 -14.97 -20.44
N LYS A 320 -11.14 -13.78 -21.06
CA LYS A 320 -11.90 -12.61 -20.61
C LYS A 320 -11.55 -12.21 -19.16
N LEU A 321 -10.27 -12.34 -18.82
CA LEU A 321 -9.73 -11.97 -17.52
C LEU A 321 -8.76 -10.82 -17.68
N ASN A 322 -9.03 -9.71 -16.99
CA ASN A 322 -8.12 -8.57 -16.92
C ASN A 322 -7.26 -8.68 -15.66
N ILE A 323 -6.03 -9.15 -15.84
CA ILE A 323 -5.00 -9.25 -14.80
C ILE A 323 -3.88 -8.27 -15.10
N SER A 324 -3.08 -7.90 -14.10
CA SER A 324 -2.01 -6.92 -14.31
C SER A 324 -0.69 -7.62 -14.62
N PRO A 325 -0.06 -7.36 -15.77
CA PRO A 325 1.28 -7.89 -16.07
C PRO A 325 2.32 -7.31 -15.11
N GLY A 326 3.35 -8.09 -14.80
CA GLY A 326 4.41 -7.73 -13.87
C GLY A 326 5.21 -6.50 -14.31
N THR A 327 5.40 -6.34 -15.60
CA THR A 327 6.05 -5.15 -16.17
C THR A 327 5.31 -3.85 -15.85
N SER A 328 3.98 -3.89 -15.69
CA SER A 328 3.21 -2.71 -15.21
C SER A 328 3.47 -2.38 -13.74
N CYS A 329 3.98 -3.32 -12.97
CA CYS A 329 4.42 -3.17 -11.59
C CYS A 329 5.95 -3.02 -11.48
N HIS A 330 6.64 -2.78 -12.58
CA HIS A 330 8.12 -2.67 -12.66
C HIS A 330 8.86 -3.92 -12.18
N CYS A 331 8.25 -5.10 -12.34
CA CYS A 331 8.94 -6.35 -12.10
C CYS A 331 10.07 -6.55 -13.13
N SER A 332 11.28 -6.87 -12.66
CA SER A 332 12.43 -7.14 -13.51
C SER A 332 12.36 -8.52 -14.17
N GLU A 333 11.58 -9.44 -13.59
CA GLU A 333 11.36 -10.77 -14.10
C GLU A 333 10.04 -10.84 -14.87
N PHE A 334 10.10 -11.31 -16.12
CA PHE A 334 8.91 -11.42 -16.97
C PHE A 334 8.10 -12.67 -16.65
N GLY A 335 6.78 -12.54 -16.79
CA GLY A 335 5.84 -13.64 -16.61
C GLY A 335 5.17 -13.68 -15.26
N TRP A 336 5.43 -12.72 -14.39
CA TRP A 336 4.67 -12.53 -13.18
C TRP A 336 3.42 -11.68 -13.43
N PHE A 337 2.30 -12.03 -12.77
CA PHE A 337 1.03 -11.33 -12.93
C PHE A 337 0.34 -11.12 -11.58
N ARG A 338 -0.25 -9.94 -11.38
CA ARG A 338 -1.08 -9.66 -10.23
C ARG A 338 -2.55 -9.97 -10.52
N VAL A 339 -3.16 -10.80 -9.69
CA VAL A 339 -4.59 -11.11 -9.71
C VAL A 339 -5.27 -10.54 -8.48
N CYS A 340 -6.29 -9.70 -8.66
CA CYS A 340 -7.12 -9.22 -7.57
C CYS A 340 -8.25 -10.23 -7.33
N PHE A 341 -8.31 -10.80 -6.13
CA PHE A 341 -9.35 -11.77 -5.73
C PHE A 341 -10.44 -11.16 -4.84
N ALA A 342 -10.20 -9.97 -4.30
CA ALA A 342 -11.05 -9.42 -3.24
C ALA A 342 -12.33 -8.76 -3.74
N ASN A 343 -12.33 -8.23 -4.97
CA ASN A 343 -13.41 -7.41 -5.52
C ASN A 343 -14.41 -8.16 -6.42
N MET A 344 -14.36 -9.48 -6.41
CA MET A 344 -15.27 -10.33 -7.20
C MET A 344 -16.10 -11.23 -6.28
N SER A 345 -17.26 -11.67 -6.77
CA SER A 345 -18.07 -12.67 -6.06
C SER A 345 -17.41 -14.05 -6.07
N GLU A 346 -17.80 -14.95 -5.17
CA GLU A 346 -17.30 -16.34 -5.16
C GLU A 346 -17.57 -17.04 -6.49
N ASN A 347 -18.78 -16.91 -7.01
CA ASN A 347 -19.14 -17.46 -8.33
C ASN A 347 -18.26 -16.89 -9.47
N THR A 348 -17.93 -15.60 -9.44
CA THR A 348 -17.03 -14.99 -10.44
C THR A 348 -15.62 -15.58 -10.32
N LEU A 349 -15.15 -15.83 -9.09
CA LEU A 349 -13.86 -16.46 -8.85
C LEU A 349 -13.82 -17.91 -9.39
N GLU A 350 -14.85 -18.69 -9.15
CA GLU A 350 -15.00 -20.04 -9.67
C GLU A 350 -15.00 -20.08 -11.21
N ILE A 351 -15.76 -19.16 -11.84
CA ILE A 351 -15.77 -19.03 -13.31
C ILE A 351 -14.38 -18.67 -13.84
N ALA A 352 -13.67 -17.75 -13.17
CA ALA A 352 -12.31 -17.36 -13.56
C ALA A 352 -11.35 -18.56 -13.48
N LEU A 353 -11.39 -19.31 -12.38
CA LEU A 353 -10.57 -20.52 -12.21
C LEU A 353 -10.90 -21.57 -13.24
N LYS A 354 -12.19 -21.83 -13.54
CA LYS A 354 -12.58 -22.78 -14.61
C LYS A 354 -11.97 -22.37 -15.96
N ARG A 355 -12.06 -21.10 -16.34
CA ARG A 355 -11.47 -20.60 -17.60
C ARG A 355 -9.95 -20.77 -17.64
N ILE A 356 -9.27 -20.54 -16.51
CA ILE A 356 -7.82 -20.76 -16.39
C ILE A 356 -7.49 -22.25 -16.57
N HIS A 357 -8.22 -23.15 -15.92
CA HIS A 357 -8.02 -24.61 -16.08
C HIS A 357 -8.21 -25.06 -17.52
N GLU A 358 -9.30 -24.67 -18.18
CA GLU A 358 -9.58 -25.01 -19.58
C GLU A 358 -8.48 -24.46 -20.53
N PHE A 359 -7.96 -23.29 -20.24
CA PHE A 359 -6.86 -22.71 -21.00
C PHE A 359 -5.56 -23.50 -20.83
N MET A 360 -5.22 -23.86 -19.60
CA MET A 360 -4.03 -24.64 -19.29
C MET A 360 -4.09 -26.05 -19.91
N ASP A 361 -5.25 -26.69 -19.87
CA ASP A 361 -5.45 -28.03 -20.47
C ASP A 361 -5.28 -27.99 -21.98
N ARG A 362 -5.72 -26.93 -22.65
CA ARG A 362 -5.46 -26.78 -24.11
C ARG A 362 -3.98 -26.61 -24.41
N ARG A 363 -3.22 -25.85 -23.57
CA ARG A 363 -1.79 -25.62 -23.75
C ARG A 363 -0.89 -26.81 -23.43
N ARG A 364 -1.37 -27.78 -22.63
CA ARG A 364 -0.63 -29.02 -22.31
C ARG A 364 -0.79 -30.09 -23.38
N LYS A 365 -1.73 -29.96 -24.29
CA LYS A 365 -1.99 -30.95 -25.37
C LYS A 365 -1.17 -30.68 -26.60
N PHE A 366 -0.37 -29.66 -26.60
CA PHE A 366 0.59 -29.30 -27.66
C PHE A 366 2.01 -29.20 -27.07
#